data_23138179f1f4582151340ad11f61134c
#
_entry.id   23138179f1f4582151340ad11f61134c
#
_cell.length_a   1.000
_cell.length_b   1.000
_cell.length_c   1.000
_cell.angle_alpha   90.00
_cell.angle_beta   90.00
_cell.angle_gamma   90.00
#
_symmetry.space_group_name_H-M   'P 1'
#
loop_
_entity.id
_entity.type
_entity.pdbx_description
1 polymer ?
#
loop_
_entity_poly.entity_id
_entity_poly.type
_entity_poly.pdbx_seq_one_letter_code
_entity_poly.pdbx_strand_id
1 'polypeptide(L)'
;MKLKFGIIGFGKIGRLRKRIIEELNLGEVVAISDPNTKKEDIGKDIFLTKDYNELLKKNIDCVVIATPNNITSKAVIDSLKANKHIFCEKPPGRNLKEVLAIKKTFENTKNIKLKFGFNHRCHYSVMEA
;
A
#
# COMPACT_ATOMS: atom_id res chain seq x y z
N MET A 1 4.46 15.46 -13.82
CA MET A 1 3.99 14.06 -13.99
C MET A 1 3.38 13.57 -12.68
N LYS A 2 2.18 13.04 -12.75
CA LYS A 2 1.51 12.51 -11.56
C LYS A 2 2.00 11.09 -11.24
N LEU A 3 2.22 10.82 -9.94
CA LEU A 3 2.48 9.47 -9.48
C LEU A 3 1.23 8.59 -9.65
N LYS A 4 1.45 7.35 -10.03
CA LYS A 4 0.39 6.36 -10.18
C LYS A 4 0.38 5.43 -8.99
N PHE A 5 -0.75 5.34 -8.32
CA PHE A 5 -0.93 4.53 -7.12
C PHE A 5 -1.77 3.30 -7.38
N GLY A 6 -1.36 2.19 -6.78
CA GLY A 6 -2.21 1.02 -6.60
C GLY A 6 -2.56 0.89 -5.13
N ILE A 7 -3.75 0.36 -4.82
CA ILE A 7 -4.16 0.10 -3.45
C ILE A 7 -4.49 -1.38 -3.30
N ILE A 8 -3.82 -2.04 -2.37
CA ILE A 8 -4.08 -3.43 -2.00
C ILE A 8 -4.85 -3.42 -0.68
N GLY A 9 -6.09 -3.88 -0.72
CA GLY A 9 -7.03 -3.80 0.39
C GLY A 9 -7.84 -2.50 0.35
N PHE A 10 -9.12 -2.62 0.06
CA PHE A 10 -9.99 -1.45 -0.15
C PHE A 10 -11.18 -1.43 0.81
N GLY A 11 -10.91 -1.74 2.08
CA GLY A 11 -11.84 -1.52 3.17
C GLY A 11 -11.84 -0.05 3.59
N LYS A 12 -12.22 0.21 4.84
CA LYS A 12 -12.33 1.57 5.38
C LYS A 12 -11.02 2.38 5.21
N ILE A 13 -9.89 1.78 5.54
CA ILE A 13 -8.59 2.47 5.49
C ILE A 13 -8.13 2.67 4.04
N GLY A 14 -8.28 1.67 3.18
CA GLY A 14 -7.93 1.81 1.76
C GLY A 14 -8.73 2.93 1.08
N ARG A 15 -10.01 3.03 1.39
CA ARG A 15 -10.89 4.12 0.91
C ARG A 15 -10.42 5.49 1.41
N LEU A 16 -10.05 5.56 2.69
CA LEU A 16 -9.50 6.78 3.28
C LEU A 16 -8.21 7.21 2.57
N ARG A 17 -7.30 6.27 2.32
CA ARG A 17 -6.03 6.56 1.63
C ARG A 17 -6.27 7.06 0.20
N LYS A 18 -7.21 6.44 -0.53
CA LYS A 18 -7.58 6.92 -1.87
C LYS A 18 -8.02 8.38 -1.82
N ARG A 19 -8.94 8.70 -0.90
CA ARG A 19 -9.43 10.06 -0.73
C ARG A 19 -8.29 11.05 -0.44
N ILE A 20 -7.38 10.69 0.46
CA ILE A 20 -6.24 11.55 0.81
C ILE A 20 -5.32 11.80 -0.41
N ILE A 21 -5.02 10.75 -1.17
CA ILE A 21 -4.20 10.90 -2.38
C ILE A 21 -4.83 11.89 -3.36
N GLU A 22 -6.13 11.78 -3.56
CA GLU A 22 -6.88 12.64 -4.49
C GLU A 22 -7.03 14.07 -3.97
N GLU A 23 -7.44 14.25 -2.71
CA GLU A 23 -7.64 15.57 -2.11
C GLU A 23 -6.35 16.37 -2.00
N LEU A 24 -5.24 15.72 -1.69
CA LEU A 24 -3.94 16.39 -1.60
C LEU A 24 -3.21 16.46 -2.94
N ASN A 25 -3.83 15.98 -4.00
CA ASN A 25 -3.26 15.97 -5.35
C ASN A 25 -1.85 15.36 -5.43
N LEU A 26 -1.65 14.26 -4.67
CA LEU A 26 -0.36 13.55 -4.63
C LEU A 26 -0.12 12.72 -5.88
N GLY A 27 -1.18 12.31 -6.54
CA GLY A 27 -1.14 11.47 -7.73
C GLY A 27 -2.53 10.97 -8.06
N GLU A 28 -2.59 9.89 -8.83
CA GLU A 28 -3.86 9.25 -9.19
C GLU A 28 -3.86 7.78 -8.81
N VAL A 29 -5.00 7.29 -8.33
CA VAL A 29 -5.19 5.87 -8.06
C VAL A 29 -5.67 5.21 -9.34
N VAL A 30 -4.85 4.30 -9.90
CA VAL A 30 -5.11 3.67 -11.19
C VAL A 30 -5.53 2.19 -11.07
N ALA A 31 -5.28 1.58 -9.92
CA ALA A 31 -5.60 0.17 -9.70
C ALA A 31 -5.93 -0.11 -8.24
N ILE A 32 -6.89 -1.01 -8.02
CA ILE A 32 -7.31 -1.46 -6.70
C ILE A 32 -7.41 -2.97 -6.70
N SER A 33 -6.91 -3.60 -5.66
CA SER A 33 -7.07 -5.04 -5.43
C SER A 33 -7.81 -5.26 -4.12
N ASP A 34 -8.98 -5.89 -4.21
CA ASP A 34 -9.79 -6.23 -3.04
C ASP A 34 -10.82 -7.29 -3.43
N PRO A 35 -10.99 -8.37 -2.63
CA PRO A 35 -11.91 -9.45 -2.99
C PRO A 35 -13.39 -9.07 -2.89
N ASN A 36 -13.73 -8.02 -2.15
CA ASN A 36 -15.10 -7.65 -1.83
C ASN A 36 -15.57 -6.34 -2.48
N THR A 37 -14.67 -5.60 -3.10
CA THR A 37 -15.00 -4.31 -3.72
C THR A 37 -15.63 -4.52 -5.10
N LYS A 38 -16.65 -3.74 -5.41
CA LYS A 38 -17.33 -3.76 -6.70
C LYS A 38 -16.82 -2.62 -7.60
N LYS A 39 -16.85 -2.86 -8.90
CA LYS A 39 -16.39 -1.88 -9.90
C LYS A 39 -17.14 -0.55 -9.81
N GLU A 40 -18.43 -0.60 -9.54
CA GLU A 40 -19.29 0.59 -9.39
C GLU A 40 -18.90 1.50 -8.22
N ASP A 41 -18.16 0.97 -7.25
CA ASP A 41 -17.74 1.72 -6.04
C ASP A 41 -16.47 2.54 -6.25
N ILE A 42 -15.76 2.34 -7.34
CA ILE A 42 -14.40 2.90 -7.49
C ILE A 42 -14.19 3.78 -8.73
N GLY A 43 -15.07 3.71 -9.70
CA GLY A 43 -14.92 4.48 -10.93
C GLY A 43 -14.48 3.65 -12.12
N LYS A 44 -14.85 4.11 -13.30
CA LYS A 44 -14.71 3.32 -14.54
C LYS A 44 -13.28 3.11 -14.97
N ASP A 45 -12.42 4.09 -14.74
CA ASP A 45 -11.05 4.10 -15.24
C ASP A 45 -10.04 3.41 -14.33
N ILE A 46 -10.48 2.95 -13.15
CA ILE A 46 -9.62 2.26 -12.19
C ILE A 46 -9.69 0.75 -12.44
N PHE A 47 -8.53 0.13 -12.62
CA PHE A 47 -8.44 -1.32 -12.75
C PHE A 47 -8.78 -1.99 -11.42
N LEU A 48 -9.70 -2.96 -11.43
CA LEU A 48 -10.10 -3.71 -10.24
C LEU A 48 -9.76 -5.19 -10.42
N THR A 49 -9.13 -5.77 -9.41
CA THR A 49 -8.80 -7.20 -9.38
C THR A 49 -8.95 -7.75 -7.97
N LYS A 50 -9.17 -9.06 -7.87
CA LYS A 50 -9.14 -9.79 -6.59
C LYS A 50 -7.73 -10.25 -6.22
N ASP A 51 -6.82 -10.32 -7.20
CA ASP A 51 -5.45 -10.77 -7.02
C ASP A 51 -4.50 -9.59 -7.13
N TYR A 52 -3.87 -9.20 -6.03
CA TYR A 52 -2.93 -8.07 -6.02
C TYR A 52 -1.71 -8.30 -6.92
N ASN A 53 -1.37 -9.54 -7.25
CA ASN A 53 -0.28 -9.79 -8.19
C ASN A 53 -0.59 -9.25 -9.57
N GLU A 54 -1.86 -9.27 -9.97
CA GLU A 54 -2.31 -8.63 -11.21
C GLU A 54 -2.18 -7.10 -11.14
N LEU A 55 -2.47 -6.52 -9.97
CA LEU A 55 -2.26 -5.09 -9.74
C LEU A 55 -0.77 -4.73 -9.88
N LEU A 56 0.12 -5.54 -9.31
CA LEU A 56 1.56 -5.27 -9.33
C LEU A 56 2.17 -5.30 -10.75
N LYS A 57 1.50 -5.94 -11.70
CA LYS A 57 1.91 -5.95 -13.11
C LYS A 57 1.56 -4.67 -13.86
N LYS A 58 0.74 -3.81 -13.28
CA LYS A 58 0.32 -2.55 -13.90
C LYS A 58 1.39 -1.48 -13.79
N ASN A 59 1.27 -0.45 -14.60
CA ASN A 59 2.16 0.71 -14.57
C ASN A 59 1.83 1.57 -13.35
N ILE A 60 2.44 1.23 -12.23
CA ILE A 60 2.22 1.84 -10.91
C ILE A 60 3.57 2.24 -10.33
N ASP A 61 3.65 3.41 -9.72
CA ASP A 61 4.86 3.89 -9.05
C ASP A 61 4.86 3.50 -7.57
N CYS A 62 3.70 3.61 -6.92
CA CYS A 62 3.56 3.41 -5.48
C CYS A 62 2.39 2.48 -5.17
N VAL A 63 2.55 1.69 -4.14
CA VAL A 63 1.50 0.79 -3.64
C VAL A 63 1.16 1.18 -2.21
N VAL A 64 -0.13 1.33 -1.93
CA VAL A 64 -0.65 1.47 -0.58
C VAL A 64 -1.20 0.11 -0.16
N ILE A 65 -0.75 -0.41 0.96
CA ILE A 65 -1.16 -1.72 1.48
C ILE A 65 -1.98 -1.51 2.75
N ALA A 66 -3.26 -1.89 2.69
CA ALA A 66 -4.21 -1.75 3.79
C ALA A 66 -5.01 -3.05 3.95
N THR A 67 -4.28 -4.16 4.07
CA THR A 67 -4.82 -5.52 4.12
C THR A 67 -4.95 -6.04 5.55
N PRO A 68 -5.73 -7.12 5.75
CA PRO A 68 -5.67 -7.88 7.02
C PRO A 68 -4.24 -8.37 7.30
N ASN A 69 -3.92 -8.52 8.58
CA ASN A 69 -2.56 -8.83 9.05
C ASN A 69 -1.97 -10.10 8.47
N ASN A 70 -2.79 -11.08 8.15
CA ASN A 70 -2.33 -12.35 7.58
C ASN A 70 -1.84 -12.24 6.13
N ILE A 71 -2.13 -11.13 5.45
CA ILE A 71 -1.74 -10.90 4.06
C ILE A 71 -0.63 -9.86 3.96
N THR A 72 -0.56 -8.95 4.90
CA THR A 72 0.25 -7.73 4.84
C THR A 72 1.73 -7.98 4.52
N SER A 73 2.40 -8.86 5.26
CA SER A 73 3.84 -9.08 5.07
C SER A 73 4.14 -9.64 3.68
N LYS A 74 3.33 -10.58 3.21
CA LYS A 74 3.49 -11.15 1.87
C LYS A 74 3.26 -10.09 0.79
N ALA A 75 2.24 -9.26 0.94
CA ALA A 75 1.96 -8.18 0.00
C ALA A 75 3.10 -7.16 -0.07
N VAL A 76 3.70 -6.83 1.07
CA VAL A 76 4.89 -5.95 1.12
C VAL A 76 6.05 -6.59 0.36
N ILE A 77 6.36 -7.86 0.64
CA ILE A 77 7.47 -8.56 0.00
C ILE A 77 7.27 -8.64 -1.52
N ASP A 78 6.08 -9.02 -1.95
CA ASP A 78 5.77 -9.13 -3.38
C ASP A 78 5.85 -7.75 -4.08
N SER A 79 5.43 -6.69 -3.40
CA SER A 79 5.52 -5.32 -3.92
C SER A 79 6.97 -4.84 -4.03
N LEU A 80 7.82 -5.20 -3.04
CA LEU A 80 9.26 -4.92 -3.10
C LEU A 80 9.92 -5.63 -4.29
N LYS A 81 9.57 -6.90 -4.50
CA LYS A 81 10.08 -7.68 -5.63
C LYS A 81 9.61 -7.11 -6.99
N ALA A 82 8.46 -6.44 -7.00
CA ALA A 82 7.95 -5.76 -8.19
C ALA A 82 8.52 -4.34 -8.36
N ASN A 83 9.49 -3.94 -7.52
CA ASN A 83 10.14 -2.63 -7.56
C ASN A 83 9.18 -1.45 -7.39
N LYS A 84 8.18 -1.60 -6.51
CA LYS A 84 7.24 -0.53 -6.21
C LYS A 84 7.63 0.18 -4.91
N HIS A 85 7.43 1.50 -4.87
CA HIS A 85 7.46 2.23 -3.61
C HIS A 85 6.25 1.82 -2.78
N ILE A 86 6.38 1.75 -1.46
CA ILE A 86 5.34 1.17 -0.61
C ILE A 86 5.03 2.07 0.57
N PHE A 87 3.75 2.32 0.78
CA PHE A 87 3.21 2.77 2.06
C PHE A 87 2.30 1.67 2.59
N CYS A 88 2.67 1.11 3.74
CA CYS A 88 1.95 0.01 4.35
C CYS A 88 1.33 0.43 5.68
N GLU A 89 0.06 0.10 5.90
CA GLU A 89 -0.58 0.31 7.19
C GLU A 89 0.02 -0.60 8.27
N LYS A 90 -0.01 -0.13 9.50
CA LYS A 90 0.47 -0.89 10.65
C LYS A 90 -0.51 -2.04 10.99
N PRO A 91 -0.06 -3.12 11.61
CA PRO A 91 1.33 -3.50 11.84
C PRO A 91 1.99 -4.08 10.58
N PRO A 92 3.33 -4.01 10.46
CA PRO A 92 4.02 -4.52 9.28
C PRO A 92 3.97 -6.04 9.12
N GLY A 93 3.76 -6.74 10.23
CA GLY A 93 3.66 -8.20 10.23
C GLY A 93 3.08 -8.69 11.54
N ARG A 94 2.73 -9.97 11.60
CA ARG A 94 2.13 -10.60 12.79
C ARG A 94 3.16 -10.96 13.85
N ASN A 95 4.43 -11.09 13.47
CA ASN A 95 5.51 -11.52 14.34
C ASN A 95 6.85 -11.04 13.80
N LEU A 96 7.91 -11.25 14.58
CA LEU A 96 9.26 -10.83 14.23
C LEU A 96 9.76 -11.51 12.94
N LYS A 97 9.43 -12.77 12.73
CA LYS A 97 9.84 -13.53 11.53
C LYS A 97 9.37 -12.83 10.25
N GLU A 98 8.11 -12.41 10.22
CA GLU A 98 7.54 -11.70 9.07
C GLU A 98 8.22 -10.35 8.84
N VAL A 99 8.46 -9.59 9.90
CA VAL A 99 9.14 -8.29 9.82
C VAL A 99 10.58 -8.44 9.34
N LEU A 100 11.30 -9.45 9.81
CA LEU A 100 12.66 -9.72 9.37
C LEU A 100 12.71 -10.16 7.90
N ALA A 101 11.71 -10.89 7.43
CA ALA A 101 11.60 -11.25 6.02
C ALA A 101 11.40 -10.02 5.12
N ILE A 102 10.59 -9.06 5.57
CA ILE A 102 10.43 -7.77 4.88
C ILE A 102 11.76 -7.02 4.83
N LYS A 103 12.44 -6.91 5.97
CA LYS A 103 13.72 -6.23 6.07
C LYS A 103 14.75 -6.82 5.10
N LYS A 104 14.86 -8.14 5.08
CA LYS A 104 15.80 -8.85 4.20
C LYS A 104 15.48 -8.56 2.72
N THR A 105 14.22 -8.61 2.34
CA THR A 105 13.81 -8.31 0.96
C THR A 105 14.12 -6.85 0.62
N PHE A 106 13.81 -5.92 1.52
CA PHE A 106 14.05 -4.50 1.31
C PHE A 106 15.54 -4.19 1.12
N GLU A 107 16.42 -4.84 1.88
CA GLU A 107 17.88 -4.66 1.77
C GLU A 107 18.42 -5.04 0.39
N ASN A 108 17.70 -5.88 -0.36
CA ASN A 108 18.06 -6.28 -1.71
C ASN A 108 17.47 -5.37 -2.80
N THR A 109 16.72 -4.34 -2.41
CA THR A 109 16.15 -3.37 -3.37
C THR A 109 17.06 -2.16 -3.52
N LYS A 110 16.92 -1.43 -4.63
CA LYS A 110 17.63 -0.18 -4.89
C LYS A 110 16.60 0.92 -5.20
N ASN A 111 16.77 2.08 -4.58
CA ASN A 111 15.96 3.27 -4.82
C ASN A 111 14.46 3.09 -4.54
N ILE A 112 14.10 2.10 -3.73
CA ILE A 112 12.72 1.86 -3.30
C ILE A 112 12.53 2.47 -1.91
N LYS A 113 11.43 3.18 -1.74
CA LYS A 113 11.03 3.74 -0.45
C LYS A 113 9.93 2.88 0.15
N LEU A 114 10.14 2.49 1.40
CA LEU A 114 9.19 1.71 2.19
C LEU A 114 8.89 2.46 3.48
N LYS A 115 7.61 2.77 3.70
CA LYS A 115 7.18 3.43 4.92
C LYS A 115 5.98 2.71 5.52
N PHE A 116 5.98 2.58 6.84
CA PHE A 116 4.84 2.04 7.59
C PHE A 116 4.07 3.17 8.27
N GLY A 117 2.74 3.01 8.32
CA GLY A 117 1.82 4.02 8.81
C GLY A 117 1.70 4.06 10.33
N PHE A 118 2.79 4.33 11.04
CA PHE A 118 2.75 4.56 12.48
C PHE A 118 2.32 6.00 12.75
N ASN A 119 1.04 6.28 12.59
CA ASN A 119 0.48 7.64 12.60
C ASN A 119 0.72 8.38 13.92
N HIS A 120 0.79 7.67 15.04
CA HIS A 120 1.06 8.29 16.35
C HIS A 120 2.43 8.97 16.41
N ARG A 121 3.39 8.60 15.58
CA ARG A 121 4.68 9.29 15.49
C ARG A 121 4.55 10.75 15.06
N CYS A 122 3.49 11.04 14.32
CA CYS A 122 3.19 12.39 13.83
C CYS A 122 2.18 13.12 14.69
N HIS A 123 1.71 12.49 15.79
CA HIS A 123 0.79 13.12 16.71
C HIS A 123 1.53 14.14 17.59
N TYR A 124 0.93 15.31 17.77
CA TYR A 124 1.56 16.40 18.50
C TYR A 124 2.10 16.00 19.87
N SER A 125 1.31 15.28 20.67
CA SER A 125 1.73 14.85 22.02
C SER A 125 2.95 13.92 22.01
N VAL A 126 3.14 13.14 20.94
CA VAL A 126 4.32 12.27 20.79
C VAL A 126 5.53 13.08 20.33
N MET A 127 5.33 14.03 19.41
CA MET A 127 6.40 14.86 18.89
C MET A 127 6.97 15.82 19.96
N GLU A 128 6.13 16.24 20.93
CA GLU A 128 6.54 17.09 22.04
C GLU A 128 7.23 16.32 23.17
N ALA A 129 7.07 15.01 23.21
CA ALA A 129 7.75 14.18 24.21
C ALA A 129 9.20 13.94 23.82
#